data_539b6e2793982adb401374338ad2c321
#
_entry.id   539b6e2793982adb401374338ad2c321
#
_cell.length_a   1.000
_cell.length_b   1.000
_cell.length_c   1.000
_cell.angle_alpha   90.00
_cell.angle_beta   90.00
_cell.angle_gamma   90.00
#
_symmetry.space_group_name_H-M   'P 1'
#
loop_
_entity.id
_entity.type
_entity.pdbx_description
1 polymer ?
#
loop_
_entity_poly.entity_id
_entity_poly.type
_entity_poly.pdbx_seq_one_letter_code
_entity_poly.pdbx_strand_id
1 'polypeptide(L)'
;FFKQVNIIKNIKNKRRDKFMKKVLTFGVFDYFHLGHLKLFENAKKLGDYLIVAVQDGDFILKYKPAAKIFYTTDQRLELINSLKIVDEVVTYENVDETIKKIDFDVFAIGGDQVHEGFQRAIKWCEENGKEVVRLPRTPGICSSSIKSELEKGK
;
A
#
# COMPACT_ATOMS: atom_id res chain seq x y z
N PHE A 1 -0.69 -10.84 16.99
CA PHE A 1 0.61 -10.14 16.88
C PHE A 1 0.48 -8.86 16.08
N PHE A 2 -0.02 -8.94 14.86
CA PHE A 2 -0.10 -7.80 13.94
C PHE A 2 -1.00 -6.68 14.45
N LYS A 3 -2.17 -7.00 15.00
CA LYS A 3 -3.10 -6.00 15.58
C LYS A 3 -2.48 -5.23 16.75
N GLN A 4 -1.71 -5.90 17.60
CA GLN A 4 -1.04 -5.27 18.74
C GLN A 4 0.06 -4.30 18.30
N VAL A 5 0.84 -4.67 17.27
CA VAL A 5 1.91 -3.81 16.72
C VAL A 5 1.32 -2.53 16.12
N ASN A 6 0.21 -2.63 15.40
CA ASN A 6 -0.49 -1.47 14.85
C ASN A 6 -1.03 -0.55 15.93
N ILE A 7 -1.61 -1.11 16.99
CA ILE A 7 -2.11 -0.34 18.13
C ILE A 7 -0.96 0.44 18.79
N ILE A 8 0.20 -0.19 18.98
CA ILE A 8 1.37 0.46 19.58
C ILE A 8 1.90 1.59 18.69
N LYS A 9 2.00 1.37 17.37
CA LYS A 9 2.38 2.42 16.42
C LYS A 9 1.40 3.59 16.49
N ASN A 10 0.11 3.32 16.49
CA ASN A 10 -0.94 4.34 16.57
C ASN A 10 -0.88 5.15 17.88
N ILE A 11 -0.66 4.50 19.01
CA ILE A 11 -0.56 5.18 20.31
C ILE A 11 0.64 6.13 20.34
N LYS A 12 1.81 5.69 19.85
CA LYS A 12 3.01 6.52 19.82
C LYS A 12 2.84 7.77 18.96
N ASN A 13 2.04 7.70 17.92
CA ASN A 13 1.84 8.78 16.96
C ASN A 13 0.63 9.67 17.26
N LYS A 14 -0.31 9.23 18.09
CA LYS A 14 -1.54 9.96 18.42
C LYS A 14 -1.30 11.37 18.98
N ARG A 15 -0.18 11.59 19.66
CA ARG A 15 0.19 12.91 20.21
C ARG A 15 0.69 13.89 19.16
N ARG A 16 1.07 13.41 17.96
CA ARG A 16 1.58 14.21 16.84
C ARG A 16 0.57 14.38 15.70
N ASP A 17 -0.56 13.67 15.75
CA ASP A 17 -1.55 13.57 14.66
C ASP A 17 -2.06 14.91 14.13
N LYS A 18 -2.20 15.92 14.99
CA LYS A 18 -2.78 17.20 14.61
C LYS A 18 -1.94 18.00 13.59
N PHE A 19 -0.63 17.73 13.50
CA PHE A 19 0.30 18.47 12.65
C PHE A 19 1.02 17.60 11.62
N MET A 20 0.67 16.30 11.55
CA MET A 20 1.32 15.37 10.64
C MET A 20 0.57 15.28 9.30
N LYS A 21 1.30 15.47 8.22
CA LYS A 21 0.79 15.20 6.88
C LYS A 21 0.90 13.70 6.61
N LYS A 22 -0.24 13.03 6.48
CA LYS A 22 -0.34 11.59 6.31
C LYS A 22 -0.46 11.21 4.83
N VAL A 23 0.40 10.31 4.39
CA VAL A 23 0.42 9.78 3.02
C VAL A 23 -0.09 8.35 3.04
N LEU A 24 -1.01 8.03 2.14
CA LEU A 24 -1.62 6.70 1.99
C LEU A 24 -1.25 6.11 0.64
N THR A 25 -0.83 4.85 0.64
CA THR A 25 -0.61 4.09 -0.59
C THR A 25 -1.19 2.68 -0.46
N PHE A 26 -1.70 2.14 -1.57
CA PHE A 26 -2.35 0.83 -1.64
C PHE A 26 -1.57 -0.11 -2.55
N GLY A 27 -1.59 -1.40 -2.25
CA GLY A 27 -1.03 -2.40 -3.14
C GLY A 27 -1.15 -3.81 -2.59
N VAL A 28 -0.78 -4.79 -3.40
CA VAL A 28 -0.68 -6.20 -2.99
C VAL A 28 0.63 -6.47 -2.28
N PHE A 29 1.72 -5.95 -2.83
CA PHE A 29 3.09 -6.04 -2.33
C PHE A 29 3.57 -7.49 -2.12
N ASP A 30 3.18 -8.38 -3.01
CA ASP A 30 3.70 -9.73 -3.05
C ASP A 30 5.11 -9.72 -3.66
N TYR A 31 6.00 -10.60 -3.21
CA TYR A 31 7.42 -10.57 -3.57
C TYR A 31 8.00 -9.16 -3.40
N PHE A 32 7.95 -8.64 -2.18
CA PHE A 32 8.48 -7.31 -1.88
C PHE A 32 9.87 -7.11 -2.49
N HIS A 33 10.05 -6.04 -3.25
CA HIS A 33 11.26 -5.78 -4.01
C HIS A 33 11.64 -4.30 -3.99
N LEU A 34 12.77 -3.97 -4.62
CA LEU A 34 13.30 -2.60 -4.63
C LEU A 34 12.29 -1.58 -5.18
N GLY A 35 11.50 -1.96 -6.18
CA GLY A 35 10.45 -1.09 -6.73
C GLY A 35 9.43 -0.66 -5.69
N HIS A 36 9.01 -1.59 -4.83
CA HIS A 36 8.10 -1.30 -3.71
C HIS A 36 8.78 -0.37 -2.68
N LEU A 37 10.04 -0.63 -2.35
CA LEU A 37 10.79 0.24 -1.43
C LEU A 37 10.89 1.66 -1.97
N LYS A 38 11.21 1.81 -3.25
CA LYS A 38 11.31 3.13 -3.89
C LYS A 38 9.96 3.86 -3.90
N LEU A 39 8.87 3.13 -4.13
CA LEU A 39 7.52 3.70 -4.01
C LEU A 39 7.30 4.26 -2.60
N PHE A 40 7.64 3.49 -1.57
CA PHE A 40 7.47 3.92 -0.19
C PHE A 40 8.37 5.11 0.18
N GLU A 41 9.62 5.11 -0.26
CA GLU A 41 10.53 6.24 -0.05
C GLU A 41 9.99 7.52 -0.70
N ASN A 42 9.52 7.41 -1.93
CA ASN A 42 8.96 8.56 -2.65
C ASN A 42 7.63 9.04 -2.04
N ALA A 43 6.78 8.10 -1.61
CA ALA A 43 5.55 8.43 -0.91
C ALA A 43 5.83 9.14 0.42
N LYS A 44 6.80 8.66 1.18
CA LYS A 44 7.17 9.28 2.48
C LYS A 44 7.63 10.72 2.32
N LYS A 45 8.29 11.06 1.22
CA LYS A 45 8.73 12.43 0.92
C LYS A 45 7.57 13.42 0.75
N LEU A 46 6.36 12.92 0.51
CA LEU A 46 5.17 13.76 0.33
C LEU A 46 4.55 14.22 1.65
N GLY A 47 5.01 13.69 2.77
CA GLY A 47 4.47 14.02 4.08
C GLY A 47 5.36 13.55 5.22
N ASP A 48 4.76 13.40 6.40
CA ASP A 48 5.47 13.06 7.64
C ASP A 48 5.20 11.64 8.12
N TYR A 49 4.12 11.02 7.63
CA TYR A 49 3.60 9.76 8.14
C TYR A 49 3.12 8.91 6.96
N LEU A 50 3.64 7.71 6.84
CA LEU A 50 3.31 6.80 5.73
C LEU A 50 2.40 5.66 6.20
N ILE A 51 1.21 5.58 5.60
CA ILE A 51 0.25 4.51 5.78
C ILE A 51 0.28 3.63 4.54
N VAL A 52 0.56 2.35 4.72
CA VAL A 52 0.55 1.36 3.64
C VAL A 52 -0.65 0.42 3.82
N ALA A 53 -1.52 0.38 2.84
CA ALA A 53 -2.67 -0.53 2.80
C ALA A 53 -2.34 -1.73 1.93
N VAL A 54 -2.45 -2.93 2.49
CA VAL A 54 -2.11 -4.21 1.85
C VAL A 54 -3.38 -4.99 1.55
N GLN A 55 -3.55 -5.39 0.30
CA GLN A 55 -4.77 -6.08 -0.12
C GLN A 55 -4.88 -7.48 0.48
N ASP A 56 -6.06 -7.80 1.00
CA ASP A 56 -6.36 -9.11 1.55
C ASP A 56 -6.29 -10.19 0.45
N GLY A 57 -5.53 -11.26 0.74
CA GLY A 57 -5.32 -12.34 -0.22
C GLY A 57 -6.58 -13.14 -0.54
N ASP A 58 -7.43 -13.39 0.45
CA ASP A 58 -8.69 -14.10 0.24
C ASP A 58 -9.63 -13.31 -0.68
N PHE A 59 -9.65 -12.00 -0.52
CA PHE A 59 -10.40 -11.12 -1.41
C PHE A 59 -9.87 -11.17 -2.85
N ILE A 60 -8.55 -11.16 -3.04
CA ILE A 60 -7.93 -11.25 -4.36
C ILE A 60 -8.34 -12.56 -5.05
N LEU A 61 -8.26 -13.68 -4.34
CA LEU A 61 -8.60 -15.00 -4.86
C LEU A 61 -10.09 -15.15 -5.17
N LYS A 62 -10.95 -14.43 -4.47
CA LYS A 62 -12.39 -14.40 -4.75
C LYS A 62 -12.71 -13.79 -6.12
N TYR A 63 -12.01 -12.72 -6.49
CA TYR A 63 -12.22 -12.03 -7.77
C TYR A 63 -11.31 -12.51 -8.89
N LYS A 64 -10.15 -13.05 -8.55
CA LYS A 64 -9.17 -13.58 -9.48
C LYS A 64 -8.70 -14.96 -9.00
N PRO A 65 -9.51 -16.03 -9.18
CA PRO A 65 -9.16 -17.36 -8.67
C PRO A 65 -7.85 -17.92 -9.21
N ALA A 66 -7.40 -17.45 -10.37
CA ALA A 66 -6.15 -17.86 -11.00
C ALA A 66 -4.93 -17.03 -10.53
N ALA A 67 -5.13 -16.04 -9.66
CA ALA A 67 -4.02 -15.22 -9.16
C ALA A 67 -3.09 -16.07 -8.30
N LYS A 68 -1.78 -15.89 -8.53
CA LYS A 68 -0.74 -16.59 -7.76
C LYS A 68 -0.13 -15.61 -6.76
N ILE A 69 -0.56 -15.72 -5.48
CA ILE A 69 -0.01 -14.92 -4.40
C ILE A 69 0.90 -15.84 -3.58
N PHE A 70 2.17 -15.47 -3.46
CA PHE A 70 3.16 -16.30 -2.78
C PHE A 70 3.06 -16.17 -1.26
N TYR A 71 3.09 -14.95 -0.75
CA TYR A 71 3.00 -14.70 0.68
C TYR A 71 1.54 -14.56 1.12
N THR A 72 1.24 -15.08 2.32
CA THR A 72 -0.06 -14.84 2.95
C THR A 72 -0.25 -13.36 3.25
N THR A 73 -1.48 -12.94 3.50
CA THR A 73 -1.77 -11.57 3.92
C THR A 73 -0.97 -11.19 5.16
N ASP A 74 -0.95 -12.03 6.19
CA ASP A 74 -0.19 -11.77 7.42
C ASP A 74 1.31 -11.65 7.17
N GLN A 75 1.87 -12.50 6.32
CA GLN A 75 3.29 -12.41 5.96
C GLN A 75 3.62 -11.11 5.24
N ARG A 76 2.78 -10.67 4.29
CA ARG A 76 2.98 -9.41 3.59
C ARG A 76 2.87 -8.21 4.53
N LEU A 77 1.91 -8.25 5.43
CA LEU A 77 1.75 -7.22 6.46
C LEU A 77 2.97 -7.15 7.40
N GLU A 78 3.46 -8.29 7.84
CA GLU A 78 4.62 -8.36 8.73
C GLU A 78 5.89 -7.80 8.07
N LEU A 79 6.16 -8.20 6.82
CA LEU A 79 7.30 -7.70 6.05
C LEU A 79 7.26 -6.18 5.92
N ILE A 80 6.12 -5.64 5.52
CA ILE A 80 5.97 -4.19 5.32
C ILE A 80 6.02 -3.44 6.64
N ASN A 81 5.40 -4.00 7.68
CA ASN A 81 5.43 -3.39 9.01
C ASN A 81 6.83 -3.31 9.61
N SER A 82 7.74 -4.20 9.20
CA SER A 82 9.14 -4.20 9.65
C SER A 82 9.97 -3.09 9.02
N LEU A 83 9.51 -2.48 7.94
CA LEU A 83 10.23 -1.42 7.26
C LEU A 83 10.23 -0.14 8.10
N LYS A 84 11.42 0.42 8.30
CA LYS A 84 11.63 1.61 9.13
C LYS A 84 10.85 2.83 8.65
N ILE A 85 10.67 2.94 7.34
CA ILE A 85 10.01 4.07 6.69
C ILE A 85 8.49 4.03 6.82
N VAL A 86 7.90 2.86 7.08
CA VAL A 86 6.45 2.67 7.18
C VAL A 86 5.99 2.93 8.62
N ASP A 87 5.04 3.83 8.78
CA ASP A 87 4.51 4.21 10.10
C ASP A 87 3.29 3.39 10.49
N GLU A 88 2.45 3.04 9.52
CA GLU A 88 1.23 2.28 9.77
C GLU A 88 0.94 1.34 8.61
N VAL A 89 0.47 0.13 8.93
CA VAL A 89 0.04 -0.86 7.93
C VAL A 89 -1.39 -1.27 8.23
N VAL A 90 -2.23 -1.29 7.20
CA VAL A 90 -3.62 -1.72 7.29
C VAL A 90 -3.93 -2.72 6.17
N THR A 91 -5.00 -3.50 6.34
CA THR A 91 -5.50 -4.35 5.26
C THR A 91 -6.64 -3.66 4.53
N TYR A 92 -6.87 -4.04 3.28
CA TYR A 92 -8.02 -3.59 2.54
C TYR A 92 -8.54 -4.68 1.60
N GLU A 93 -9.79 -4.56 1.22
CA GLU A 93 -10.44 -5.36 0.19
C GLU A 93 -10.62 -4.51 -1.07
N ASN A 94 -11.49 -3.53 -1.02
CA ASN A 94 -11.73 -2.57 -2.10
C ASN A 94 -11.07 -1.23 -1.81
N VAL A 95 -10.30 -0.73 -2.76
CA VAL A 95 -9.60 0.55 -2.64
C VAL A 95 -10.58 1.72 -2.45
N ASP A 96 -11.62 1.77 -3.28
CA ASP A 96 -12.59 2.86 -3.30
C ASP A 96 -13.48 2.94 -2.04
N GLU A 97 -13.72 1.82 -1.38
CA GLU A 97 -14.45 1.82 -0.11
C GLU A 97 -13.54 2.09 1.08
N THR A 98 -12.36 1.48 1.08
CA THR A 98 -11.41 1.60 2.19
C THR A 98 -10.85 3.02 2.32
N ILE A 99 -10.60 3.69 1.21
CA ILE A 99 -10.04 5.04 1.22
C ILE A 99 -10.92 6.05 1.98
N LYS A 100 -12.22 5.84 1.98
CA LYS A 100 -13.18 6.69 2.70
C LYS A 100 -13.10 6.54 4.22
N LYS A 101 -12.49 5.46 4.71
CA LYS A 101 -12.42 5.11 6.13
C LYS A 101 -11.11 5.48 6.80
N ILE A 102 -10.09 5.86 6.02
CA ILE A 102 -8.75 6.15 6.52
C ILE A 102 -8.58 7.66 6.63
N ASP A 103 -7.98 8.09 7.73
CA ASP A 103 -7.59 9.49 7.92
C ASP A 103 -6.22 9.72 7.27
N PHE A 104 -6.20 10.47 6.18
CA PHE A 104 -5.00 10.80 5.42
C PHE A 104 -5.14 12.14 4.70
N ASP A 105 -4.03 12.67 4.20
CA ASP A 105 -3.99 13.94 3.46
C ASP A 105 -3.61 13.75 1.99
N VAL A 106 -2.72 12.81 1.69
CA VAL A 106 -2.19 12.56 0.34
C VAL A 106 -2.42 11.10 -0.04
N PHE A 107 -2.97 10.89 -1.22
CA PHE A 107 -3.04 9.57 -1.84
C PHE A 107 -1.91 9.42 -2.85
N ALA A 108 -0.91 8.61 -2.53
CA ALA A 108 0.21 8.32 -3.42
C ALA A 108 -0.08 7.06 -4.22
N ILE A 109 -0.06 7.15 -5.54
CA ILE A 109 -0.43 6.07 -6.46
C ILE A 109 0.79 5.66 -7.27
N GLY A 110 1.00 4.35 -7.44
CA GLY A 110 1.99 3.83 -8.37
C GLY A 110 1.59 4.08 -9.83
N GLY A 111 2.57 4.23 -10.71
CA GLY A 111 2.33 4.59 -12.11
C GLY A 111 1.47 3.58 -12.90
N ASP A 112 1.44 2.32 -12.46
CA ASP A 112 0.70 1.22 -13.09
C ASP A 112 -0.68 0.95 -12.44
N GLN A 113 -1.05 1.70 -11.42
CA GLN A 113 -2.33 1.53 -10.72
C GLN A 113 -3.43 2.34 -11.41
N VAL A 114 -4.03 1.75 -12.46
CA VAL A 114 -4.96 2.45 -13.35
C VAL A 114 -6.36 1.83 -13.44
N HIS A 115 -6.64 0.75 -12.72
CA HIS A 115 -7.95 0.08 -12.81
C HIS A 115 -9.08 0.93 -12.20
N GLU A 116 -10.32 0.53 -12.45
CA GLU A 116 -11.51 1.32 -12.09
C GLU A 116 -11.61 1.66 -10.60
N GLY A 117 -11.23 0.75 -9.72
CA GLY A 117 -11.23 1.00 -8.27
C GLY A 117 -10.34 2.18 -7.88
N PHE A 118 -9.15 2.26 -8.49
CA PHE A 118 -8.25 3.41 -8.28
C PHE A 118 -8.81 4.69 -8.88
N GLN A 119 -9.46 4.63 -10.03
CA GLN A 119 -10.08 5.81 -10.64
C GLN A 119 -11.20 6.36 -9.77
N ARG A 120 -12.05 5.49 -9.19
CA ARG A 120 -13.08 5.90 -8.24
C ARG A 120 -12.49 6.51 -6.97
N ALA A 121 -11.42 5.93 -6.47
CA ALA A 121 -10.70 6.45 -5.29
C ALA A 121 -10.11 7.84 -5.56
N ILE A 122 -9.49 8.03 -6.73
CA ILE A 122 -8.96 9.34 -7.16
C ILE A 122 -10.07 10.38 -7.21
N LYS A 123 -11.18 10.03 -7.83
CA LYS A 123 -12.34 10.94 -7.94
C LYS A 123 -12.85 11.35 -6.56
N TRP A 124 -13.00 10.39 -5.67
CA TRP A 124 -13.41 10.68 -4.29
C TRP A 124 -12.43 11.62 -3.58
N CYS A 125 -11.13 11.42 -3.77
CA CYS A 125 -10.10 12.30 -3.20
C CYS A 125 -10.25 13.73 -3.70
N GLU A 126 -10.43 13.91 -5.01
CA GLU A 126 -10.61 15.22 -5.63
C GLU A 126 -11.86 15.93 -5.09
N GLU A 127 -12.96 15.20 -4.90
CA GLU A 127 -14.22 15.73 -4.37
C GLU A 127 -14.14 16.07 -2.87
N ASN A 128 -13.18 15.46 -2.14
CA ASN A 128 -13.03 15.64 -0.69
C ASN A 128 -11.77 16.41 -0.28
N GLY A 129 -11.15 17.11 -1.22
CA GLY A 129 -10.01 17.98 -0.92
C GLY A 129 -8.72 17.25 -0.56
N LYS A 130 -8.60 15.98 -0.93
CA LYS A 130 -7.37 15.20 -0.72
C LYS A 130 -6.43 15.36 -1.91
N GLU A 131 -5.15 15.48 -1.65
CA GLU A 131 -4.14 15.52 -2.69
C GLU A 131 -3.91 14.14 -3.29
N VAL A 132 -3.77 14.06 -4.62
CA VAL A 132 -3.45 12.81 -5.33
C VAL A 132 -2.14 13.01 -6.07
N VAL A 133 -1.18 12.12 -5.84
CA VAL A 133 0.14 12.17 -6.48
C VAL A 133 0.43 10.82 -7.11
N ARG A 134 0.67 10.82 -8.43
CA ARG A 134 1.09 9.62 -9.15
C ARG A 134 2.62 9.57 -9.17
N LEU A 135 3.18 8.52 -8.59
CA LEU A 135 4.61 8.33 -8.48
C LEU A 135 5.14 7.51 -9.66
N PRO A 136 6.35 7.81 -10.15
CA PRO A 136 6.94 7.05 -11.25
C PRO A 136 7.28 5.64 -10.83
N ARG A 137 7.16 4.71 -11.78
CA ARG A 137 7.57 3.32 -11.60
C ARG A 137 9.09 3.21 -11.67
N THR A 138 9.68 2.37 -10.81
CA THR A 138 11.11 2.05 -10.90
C THR A 138 11.33 1.12 -12.11
N PRO A 139 12.14 1.53 -13.11
CA PRO A 139 12.35 0.72 -14.30
C PRO A 139 13.01 -0.62 -14.00
N GLY A 140 12.63 -1.65 -14.76
CA GLY A 140 13.32 -2.94 -14.79
C GLY A 140 12.98 -3.90 -13.66
N ILE A 141 12.10 -3.54 -12.72
CA ILE A 141 11.74 -4.44 -11.63
C ILE A 141 10.23 -4.40 -11.32
N CYS A 142 9.61 -5.57 -11.23
CA CYS A 142 8.21 -5.75 -10.79
C CYS A 142 8.00 -7.19 -10.33
N SER A 143 6.90 -7.43 -9.59
CA SER A 143 6.56 -8.78 -9.10
C SER A 143 6.37 -9.79 -10.23
N SER A 144 5.80 -9.37 -11.34
CA SER A 144 5.60 -10.23 -12.51
C SER A 144 6.93 -10.69 -13.12
N SER A 145 7.93 -9.80 -13.19
CA SER A 145 9.27 -10.16 -13.66
C SER A 145 9.93 -11.19 -12.75
N ILE A 146 9.81 -11.01 -11.43
CA ILE A 146 10.36 -11.95 -10.45
C ILE A 146 9.71 -13.31 -10.58
N LYS A 147 8.38 -13.37 -10.69
CA LYS A 147 7.65 -14.63 -10.87
C LYS A 147 8.06 -15.34 -12.15
N SER A 148 8.19 -14.60 -13.24
CA SER A 148 8.62 -15.13 -14.52
C SER A 148 10.02 -15.75 -14.47
N GLU A 149 10.97 -15.08 -13.84
CA GLU A 149 12.34 -15.61 -13.68
C GLU A 149 12.37 -16.86 -12.81
N LEU A 150 11.58 -16.91 -11.73
CA LEU A 150 11.47 -18.11 -10.89
C LEU A 150 10.86 -19.29 -11.63
N GLU A 151 9.90 -19.07 -12.50
CA GLU A 151 9.29 -20.13 -13.33
C GLU A 151 10.26 -20.68 -14.39
N LYS A 152 11.12 -19.84 -14.97
CA LYS A 152 12.16 -20.26 -15.91
C LYS A 152 13.22 -21.17 -15.29
N GLY A 153 13.46 -21.04 -13.99
CA GLY A 153 14.42 -21.86 -13.25
C GLY A 153 13.93 -23.27 -12.93
N LYS A 154 12.71 -23.60 -13.29
CA LYS A 154 12.13 -24.93 -13.15
C LYS A 154 12.27 -25.70 -14.43
#